data_fba79dca8fefa67d38231a8fa1abc644
#
_entry.id   fba79dca8fefa67d38231a8fa1abc644
#
_cell.length_a   1.000
_cell.length_b   1.000
_cell.length_c   1.000
_cell.angle_alpha   90.00
_cell.angle_beta   90.00
_cell.angle_gamma   90.00
#
_symmetry.space_group_name_H-M   'P 1'
#
loop_
_entity.id
_entity.type
_entity.pdbx_description
1 polymer ?
#
loop_
_entity_poly.entity_id
_entity_poly.type
_entity_poly.pdbx_seq_one_letter_code
_entity_poly.pdbx_strand_id
1 'polypeptide(L)'
;MVRGSDPDAAVYWLARMVEGGEDPAFIARRLVILAAEDIGLANPNALLLANATFDTLQKIGWPEGRIVLSECAIYLATSPKSNSAYKAIGAALEAVAATGNKPVPLHLRNAPTELMKQLGYHEGYRYSHDYAGNFVEQQYLPDDLSGSRFWTPGDNPQEARMAERMAALRSSRPEKQ
;
A
#
# COMPACT_ATOMS: atom_id res chain seq x y z
N MET A 1 14.82 8.59 -15.11
CA MET A 1 13.48 8.42 -15.69
C MET A 1 12.41 8.50 -14.57
N VAL A 2 11.34 7.72 -14.59
CA VAL A 2 10.22 7.83 -13.61
C VAL A 2 10.70 7.90 -12.15
N ARG A 3 11.49 6.94 -11.67
CA ARG A 3 12.05 6.94 -10.31
C ARG A 3 12.95 8.14 -10.02
N GLY A 4 13.66 8.64 -11.02
CA GLY A 4 14.54 9.81 -10.91
C GLY A 4 13.84 11.14 -11.17
N SER A 5 12.51 11.15 -11.32
CA SER A 5 11.70 12.36 -11.52
C SER A 5 12.09 13.18 -12.77
N ASP A 6 12.40 12.49 -13.87
CA ASP A 6 12.70 13.09 -15.16
C ASP A 6 11.61 12.70 -16.17
N PRO A 7 10.60 13.56 -16.42
CA PRO A 7 9.51 13.29 -17.34
C PRO A 7 9.94 13.22 -18.79
N ASP A 8 10.90 14.05 -19.22
CA ASP A 8 11.37 14.06 -20.61
C ASP A 8 12.11 12.76 -20.95
N ALA A 9 13.00 12.32 -20.06
CA ALA A 9 13.65 11.02 -20.22
C ALA A 9 12.64 9.87 -20.12
N ALA A 10 11.60 9.98 -19.30
CA ALA A 10 10.56 8.94 -19.20
C ALA A 10 9.82 8.78 -20.53
N VAL A 11 9.40 9.86 -21.17
CA VAL A 11 8.74 9.85 -22.47
C VAL A 11 9.68 9.40 -23.60
N TYR A 12 10.93 9.87 -23.59
CA TYR A 12 11.91 9.44 -24.59
C TYR A 12 12.15 7.92 -24.56
N TRP A 13 12.38 7.36 -23.39
CA TRP A 13 12.62 5.92 -23.26
C TRP A 13 11.36 5.09 -23.48
N LEU A 14 10.16 5.62 -23.18
CA LEU A 14 8.90 5.02 -23.60
C LEU A 14 8.83 4.90 -25.13
N ALA A 15 9.11 6.00 -25.85
CA ALA A 15 9.13 6.00 -27.31
C ALA A 15 10.17 5.01 -27.86
N ARG A 16 11.37 4.93 -27.25
CA ARG A 16 12.41 3.98 -27.66
C ARG A 16 12.00 2.52 -27.47
N MET A 17 11.26 2.20 -26.40
CA MET A 17 10.73 0.85 -26.20
C MET A 17 9.69 0.49 -27.27
N VAL A 18 8.79 1.41 -27.57
CA VAL A 18 7.74 1.21 -28.59
C VAL A 18 8.37 1.01 -29.97
N GLU A 19 9.29 1.90 -30.38
CA GLU A 19 10.02 1.78 -31.67
C GLU A 19 10.87 0.51 -31.73
N GLY A 20 11.35 0.03 -30.59
CA GLY A 20 12.10 -1.22 -30.50
C GLY A 20 11.21 -2.48 -30.54
N GLY A 21 9.88 -2.33 -30.64
CA GLY A 21 8.94 -3.44 -30.76
C GLY A 21 8.50 -4.03 -29.43
N GLU A 22 8.72 -3.33 -28.30
CA GLU A 22 8.21 -3.78 -27.01
C GLU A 22 6.67 -3.77 -26.99
N ASP A 23 6.08 -4.77 -26.36
CA ASP A 23 4.63 -4.84 -26.18
C ASP A 23 4.11 -3.67 -25.33
N PRO A 24 3.21 -2.82 -25.86
CA PRO A 24 2.63 -1.72 -25.09
C PRO A 24 1.95 -2.15 -23.80
N ALA A 25 1.34 -3.34 -23.77
CA ALA A 25 0.72 -3.89 -22.56
C ALA A 25 1.76 -4.25 -21.50
N PHE A 26 2.94 -4.73 -21.91
CA PHE A 26 4.06 -4.94 -20.98
C PHE A 26 4.53 -3.61 -20.39
N ILE A 27 4.67 -2.56 -21.20
CA ILE A 27 5.05 -1.22 -20.72
C ILE A 27 4.01 -0.72 -19.69
N ALA A 28 2.72 -0.82 -19.99
CA ALA A 28 1.65 -0.41 -19.09
C ALA A 28 1.71 -1.18 -17.75
N ARG A 29 1.93 -2.50 -17.77
CA ARG A 29 2.14 -3.30 -16.53
C ARG A 29 3.31 -2.78 -15.70
N ARG A 30 4.42 -2.41 -16.35
CA ARG A 30 5.58 -1.84 -15.64
C ARG A 30 5.25 -0.49 -15.00
N LEU A 31 4.44 0.34 -15.65
CA LEU A 31 3.96 1.60 -15.06
C LEU A 31 3.08 1.36 -13.83
N VAL A 32 2.20 0.36 -13.84
CA VAL A 32 1.40 -0.04 -12.67
C VAL A 32 2.30 -0.44 -11.50
N ILE A 33 3.33 -1.25 -11.76
CA ILE A 33 4.29 -1.65 -10.72
C ILE A 33 5.03 -0.43 -10.16
N LEU A 34 5.54 0.45 -11.03
CA LEU A 34 6.25 1.68 -10.62
C LEU A 34 5.36 2.61 -9.79
N ALA A 35 4.06 2.72 -10.14
CA ALA A 35 3.11 3.51 -9.40
C ALA A 35 2.95 3.02 -7.96
N ALA A 36 2.92 1.70 -7.74
CA ALA A 36 2.81 1.10 -6.41
C ALA A 36 4.14 1.11 -5.65
N GLU A 37 5.25 0.79 -6.32
CA GLU A 37 6.56 0.60 -5.70
C GLU A 37 7.26 1.93 -5.38
N ASP A 38 7.25 2.87 -6.32
CA ASP A 38 8.08 4.09 -6.25
C ASP A 38 7.29 5.36 -5.87
N ILE A 39 5.99 5.42 -6.15
CA ILE A 39 5.11 6.52 -5.74
C ILE A 39 4.31 6.14 -4.50
N GLY A 40 3.66 4.99 -4.53
CA GLY A 40 2.98 4.40 -3.38
C GLY A 40 2.09 5.39 -2.63
N LEU A 41 2.30 5.46 -1.32
CA LEU A 41 1.49 6.30 -0.42
C LEU A 41 1.76 7.81 -0.54
N ALA A 42 2.82 8.23 -1.23
CA ALA A 42 3.05 9.65 -1.48
C ALA A 42 1.97 10.26 -2.39
N ASN A 43 1.43 9.47 -3.33
CA ASN A 43 0.31 9.85 -4.19
C ASN A 43 -0.47 8.59 -4.62
N PRO A 44 -1.48 8.15 -3.85
CA PRO A 44 -2.26 6.95 -4.17
C PRO A 44 -2.97 6.98 -5.53
N ASN A 45 -3.25 8.17 -6.07
CA ASN A 45 -3.86 8.33 -7.40
C ASN A 45 -2.94 7.80 -8.51
N ALA A 46 -1.65 7.68 -8.27
CA ALA A 46 -0.70 7.15 -9.25
C ALA A 46 -1.04 5.72 -9.67
N LEU A 47 -1.39 4.85 -8.71
CA LEU A 47 -1.80 3.48 -9.00
C LEU A 47 -3.14 3.43 -9.75
N LEU A 48 -4.10 4.29 -9.38
CA LEU A 48 -5.40 4.38 -10.05
C LEU A 48 -5.22 4.81 -11.52
N LEU A 49 -4.41 5.84 -11.77
CA LEU A 49 -4.13 6.31 -13.13
C LEU A 49 -3.39 5.25 -13.94
N ALA A 50 -2.39 4.60 -13.38
CA ALA A 50 -1.63 3.57 -14.08
C ALA A 50 -2.52 2.36 -14.44
N ASN A 51 -3.42 1.96 -13.57
CA ASN A 51 -4.40 0.91 -13.85
C ASN A 51 -5.39 1.34 -14.93
N ALA A 52 -5.93 2.56 -14.85
CA ALA A 52 -6.80 3.12 -15.89
C ALA A 52 -6.08 3.20 -17.25
N THR A 53 -4.80 3.55 -17.26
CA THR A 53 -3.96 3.55 -18.46
C THR A 53 -3.87 2.16 -19.09
N PHE A 54 -3.62 1.13 -18.28
CA PHE A 54 -3.58 -0.25 -18.76
C PHE A 54 -4.91 -0.67 -19.40
N ASP A 55 -6.02 -0.43 -18.71
CA ASP A 55 -7.35 -0.78 -19.20
C ASP A 55 -7.73 0.00 -20.47
N THR A 56 -7.38 1.29 -20.51
CA THR A 56 -7.64 2.16 -21.68
C THR A 56 -6.84 1.68 -22.87
N LEU A 57 -5.55 1.35 -22.68
CA LEU A 57 -4.71 0.83 -23.76
C LEU A 57 -5.31 -0.42 -24.40
N GLN A 58 -5.89 -1.32 -23.61
CA GLN A 58 -6.55 -2.52 -24.12
C GLN A 58 -7.83 -2.20 -24.92
N LYS A 59 -8.53 -1.13 -24.58
CA LYS A 59 -9.77 -0.71 -25.27
C LYS A 59 -9.51 0.01 -26.56
N ILE A 60 -8.54 0.93 -26.58
CA ILE A 60 -8.30 1.79 -27.75
C ILE A 60 -7.21 1.25 -28.68
N GLY A 61 -6.31 0.42 -28.15
CA GLY A 61 -5.22 -0.17 -28.91
C GLY A 61 -4.18 0.85 -29.39
N TRP A 62 -3.46 0.45 -30.42
CA TRP A 62 -2.41 1.25 -31.04
C TRP A 62 -2.92 1.80 -32.39
N PRO A 63 -2.55 3.05 -32.81
CA PRO A 63 -1.49 3.89 -32.26
C PRO A 63 -1.91 4.87 -31.16
N GLU A 64 -3.18 5.02 -30.84
CA GLU A 64 -3.69 6.00 -29.87
C GLU A 64 -3.22 5.70 -28.45
N GLY A 65 -2.96 4.44 -28.12
CA GLY A 65 -2.42 4.00 -26.83
C GLY A 65 -1.14 4.69 -26.39
N ARG A 66 -0.33 5.21 -27.35
CA ARG A 66 0.87 6.00 -27.04
C ARG A 66 0.56 7.24 -26.20
N ILE A 67 -0.63 7.83 -26.37
CA ILE A 67 -1.04 9.06 -25.70
C ILE A 67 -1.24 8.80 -24.21
N VAL A 68 -2.03 7.79 -23.87
CA VAL A 68 -2.31 7.43 -22.47
C VAL A 68 -1.07 6.90 -21.75
N LEU A 69 -0.18 6.19 -22.45
CA LEU A 69 1.11 5.76 -21.90
C LEU A 69 2.01 6.96 -21.58
N SER A 70 2.07 7.95 -22.46
CA SER A 70 2.83 9.18 -22.25
C SER A 70 2.29 10.00 -21.08
N GLU A 71 0.97 10.19 -21.01
CA GLU A 71 0.29 10.85 -19.88
C GLU A 71 0.66 10.19 -18.56
N CYS A 72 0.54 8.87 -18.48
CA CYS A 72 0.90 8.10 -17.29
C CYS A 72 2.38 8.25 -16.94
N ALA A 73 3.28 8.11 -17.91
CA ALA A 73 4.73 8.23 -17.67
C ALA A 73 5.12 9.61 -17.12
N ILE A 74 4.54 10.68 -17.64
CA ILE A 74 4.75 12.05 -17.16
C ILE A 74 4.20 12.20 -15.73
N TYR A 75 2.96 11.76 -15.49
CA TYR A 75 2.34 11.84 -14.17
C TYR A 75 3.15 11.12 -13.10
N LEU A 76 3.61 9.90 -13.38
CA LEU A 76 4.44 9.13 -12.46
C LEU A 76 5.80 9.78 -12.24
N ALA A 77 6.42 10.32 -13.30
CA ALA A 77 7.72 10.98 -13.19
C ALA A 77 7.65 12.26 -12.34
N THR A 78 6.55 13.01 -12.42
CA THR A 78 6.35 14.27 -11.69
C THR A 78 5.73 14.10 -10.31
N SER A 79 5.23 12.90 -9.98
CA SER A 79 4.66 12.60 -8.66
C SER A 79 5.74 12.53 -7.58
N PRO A 80 5.43 12.90 -6.32
CA PRO A 80 6.32 12.63 -5.19
C PRO A 80 6.57 11.13 -5.05
N LYS A 81 7.71 10.75 -4.53
CA LYS A 81 8.16 9.36 -4.43
C LYS A 81 8.10 8.85 -3.00
N SER A 82 7.63 7.61 -2.84
CA SER A 82 7.74 6.85 -1.60
C SER A 82 7.74 5.36 -1.89
N ASN A 83 8.65 4.64 -1.27
CA ASN A 83 8.69 3.18 -1.27
C ASN A 83 8.34 2.60 0.11
N SER A 84 7.66 3.37 0.96
CA SER A 84 7.35 2.97 2.34
C SER A 84 6.51 1.69 2.40
N ALA A 85 5.51 1.55 1.52
CA ALA A 85 4.68 0.35 1.44
C ALA A 85 5.48 -0.88 0.96
N TYR A 86 6.37 -0.71 -0.03
CA TYR A 86 7.26 -1.76 -0.49
C TYR A 86 8.19 -2.26 0.63
N LYS A 87 8.80 -1.34 1.39
CA LYS A 87 9.63 -1.67 2.54
C LYS A 87 8.84 -2.34 3.66
N ALA A 88 7.61 -1.88 3.91
CA ALA A 88 6.76 -2.42 4.96
C ALA A 88 6.43 -3.90 4.73
N ILE A 89 6.01 -4.27 3.52
CA ILE A 89 5.73 -5.69 3.21
C ILE A 89 7.00 -6.53 3.24
N GLY A 90 8.15 -6.00 2.79
CA GLY A 90 9.43 -6.68 2.86
C GLY A 90 9.82 -7.00 4.32
N ALA A 91 9.76 -6.02 5.20
CA ALA A 91 10.05 -6.21 6.62
C ALA A 91 9.09 -7.20 7.31
N ALA A 92 7.80 -7.16 6.94
CA ALA A 92 6.83 -8.11 7.46
C ALA A 92 7.10 -9.55 6.98
N LEU A 93 7.47 -9.74 5.72
CA LEU A 93 7.86 -11.05 5.19
C LEU A 93 9.11 -11.61 5.85
N GLU A 94 10.11 -10.75 6.10
CA GLU A 94 11.33 -11.15 6.85
C GLU A 94 10.99 -11.58 8.28
N ALA A 95 10.09 -10.85 8.97
CA ALA A 95 9.63 -11.22 10.30
C ALA A 95 8.90 -12.57 10.29
N VAL A 96 8.03 -12.81 9.32
CA VAL A 96 7.33 -14.11 9.16
C VAL A 96 8.34 -15.23 8.89
N ALA A 97 9.32 -15.01 8.02
CA ALA A 97 10.36 -16.00 7.75
C ALA A 97 11.20 -16.34 8.99
N ALA A 98 11.50 -15.34 9.83
CA ALA A 98 12.29 -15.50 11.04
C ALA A 98 11.52 -16.17 12.19
N THR A 99 10.21 -15.91 12.32
CA THR A 99 9.40 -16.37 13.47
C THR A 99 8.53 -17.58 13.15
N GLY A 100 8.38 -17.92 11.87
CA GLY A 100 7.50 -19.00 11.41
C GLY A 100 6.01 -18.67 11.48
N ASN A 101 5.19 -19.69 11.35
CA ASN A 101 3.72 -19.57 11.35
C ASN A 101 3.20 -19.31 12.76
N LYS A 102 2.99 -18.05 13.11
CA LYS A 102 2.40 -17.67 14.39
C LYS A 102 0.88 -17.69 14.32
N PRO A 103 0.19 -18.19 15.36
CA PRO A 103 -1.26 -18.16 15.39
C PRO A 103 -1.76 -16.71 15.60
N VAL A 104 -2.93 -16.43 15.06
CA VAL A 104 -3.65 -15.18 15.36
C VAL A 104 -4.00 -15.17 16.86
N PRO A 105 -3.82 -14.06 17.60
CA PRO A 105 -4.21 -13.95 18.99
C PRO A 105 -5.67 -14.40 19.24
N LEU A 106 -5.93 -15.08 20.36
CA LEU A 106 -7.24 -15.71 20.61
C LEU A 106 -8.40 -14.73 20.59
N HIS A 107 -8.21 -13.53 21.16
CA HIS A 107 -9.25 -12.49 21.20
C HIS A 107 -9.64 -11.97 19.81
N LEU A 108 -8.77 -12.10 18.81
CA LEU A 108 -9.07 -11.68 17.42
C LEU A 108 -9.75 -12.76 16.58
N ARG A 109 -9.82 -14.00 17.09
CA ARG A 109 -10.44 -15.11 16.38
C ARG A 109 -11.95 -15.08 16.56
N ASN A 110 -12.69 -15.33 15.48
CA ASN A 110 -14.13 -15.52 15.55
C ASN A 110 -14.48 -16.78 16.36
N ALA A 111 -15.54 -16.72 17.15
CA ALA A 111 -16.05 -17.83 17.97
C ALA A 111 -17.48 -18.23 17.56
N PRO A 112 -17.70 -18.76 16.34
CA PRO A 112 -19.04 -19.12 15.85
C PRO A 112 -19.64 -20.34 16.55
N THR A 113 -18.83 -21.16 17.22
CA THR A 113 -19.29 -22.36 17.93
C THR A 113 -19.05 -22.24 19.44
N GLU A 114 -19.83 -22.98 20.22
CA GLU A 114 -19.67 -23.03 21.68
C GLU A 114 -18.29 -23.55 22.09
N LEU A 115 -17.77 -24.57 21.39
CA LEU A 115 -16.43 -25.07 21.62
C LEU A 115 -15.35 -23.98 21.46
N MET A 116 -15.48 -23.14 20.43
CA MET A 116 -14.52 -22.03 20.20
C MET A 116 -14.58 -20.99 21.33
N LYS A 117 -15.77 -20.69 21.85
CA LYS A 117 -15.93 -19.82 23.03
C LYS A 117 -15.26 -20.42 24.26
N GLN A 118 -15.46 -21.73 24.52
CA GLN A 118 -14.82 -22.45 25.62
C GLN A 118 -13.30 -22.47 25.50
N LEU A 119 -12.75 -22.41 24.27
CA LEU A 119 -11.33 -22.27 24.00
C LEU A 119 -10.81 -20.82 24.13
N GLY A 120 -11.63 -19.87 24.56
CA GLY A 120 -11.26 -18.48 24.79
C GLY A 120 -11.19 -17.63 23.50
N TYR A 121 -11.77 -18.10 22.38
CA TYR A 121 -11.83 -17.31 21.17
C TYR A 121 -12.74 -16.11 21.36
N HIS A 122 -12.30 -14.93 20.87
CA HIS A 122 -13.00 -13.66 20.99
C HIS A 122 -13.09 -13.09 22.41
N GLU A 123 -12.54 -13.77 23.40
CA GLU A 123 -12.55 -13.30 24.78
C GLU A 123 -11.68 -12.04 24.93
N GLY A 124 -12.26 -10.97 25.48
CA GLY A 124 -11.58 -9.70 25.68
C GLY A 124 -11.43 -8.86 24.43
N TYR A 125 -12.01 -9.25 23.30
CA TYR A 125 -12.01 -8.42 22.10
C TYR A 125 -12.74 -7.10 22.33
N ARG A 126 -12.13 -6.00 21.90
CA ARG A 126 -12.72 -4.66 21.97
C ARG A 126 -13.12 -4.21 20.58
N TYR A 127 -14.42 -4.01 20.37
CA TYR A 127 -14.92 -3.55 19.08
C TYR A 127 -14.67 -2.05 18.92
N SER A 128 -13.84 -1.68 17.96
CA SER A 128 -13.37 -0.29 17.82
C SER A 128 -14.48 0.75 17.64
N HIS A 129 -15.61 0.36 17.04
CA HIS A 129 -16.75 1.27 16.85
C HIS A 129 -17.50 1.62 18.14
N ASP A 130 -17.26 0.89 19.24
CA ASP A 130 -17.80 1.23 20.56
C ASP A 130 -16.99 2.31 21.28
N TYR A 131 -15.94 2.83 20.65
CA TYR A 131 -15.01 3.78 21.24
C TYR A 131 -14.90 5.05 20.41
N ALA A 132 -14.63 6.18 21.07
CA ALA A 132 -14.44 7.47 20.43
C ALA A 132 -13.35 7.41 19.34
N GLY A 133 -13.63 8.01 18.18
CA GLY A 133 -12.72 7.97 17.03
C GLY A 133 -12.60 6.60 16.36
N ASN A 134 -13.45 5.63 16.70
CA ASN A 134 -13.41 4.24 16.23
C ASN A 134 -12.04 3.59 16.45
N PHE A 135 -11.40 3.92 17.57
CA PHE A 135 -10.09 3.42 17.94
C PHE A 135 -10.07 2.95 19.39
N VAL A 136 -9.45 1.79 19.62
CA VAL A 136 -9.14 1.28 20.95
C VAL A 136 -7.78 0.59 20.88
N GLU A 137 -6.96 0.85 21.90
CA GLU A 137 -5.67 0.18 22.01
C GLU A 137 -5.88 -1.28 22.40
N GLN A 138 -5.45 -2.19 21.54
CA GLN A 138 -5.41 -3.63 21.83
C GLN A 138 -4.28 -4.28 21.04
N GLN A 139 -3.88 -5.47 21.46
CA GLN A 139 -2.83 -6.24 20.80
C GLN A 139 -3.36 -6.90 19.53
N TYR A 140 -2.77 -6.61 18.38
CA TYR A 140 -3.13 -7.21 17.09
C TYR A 140 -2.07 -8.17 16.56
N LEU A 141 -0.80 -7.98 16.92
CA LEU A 141 0.28 -8.87 16.54
C LEU A 141 0.41 -10.03 17.55
N PRO A 142 1.04 -11.15 17.16
CA PRO A 142 1.47 -12.16 18.11
C PRO A 142 2.33 -11.56 19.25
N ASP A 143 2.32 -12.17 20.43
CA ASP A 143 2.95 -11.61 21.62
C ASP A 143 4.45 -11.33 21.44
N ASP A 144 5.16 -12.23 20.77
CA ASP A 144 6.59 -12.10 20.46
C ASP A 144 6.91 -11.03 19.40
N LEU A 145 5.90 -10.52 18.71
CA LEU A 145 5.99 -9.39 17.78
C LEU A 145 5.31 -8.12 18.32
N SER A 146 4.90 -8.14 19.58
CA SER A 146 4.27 -6.98 20.21
C SER A 146 5.18 -5.75 20.12
N GLY A 147 4.60 -4.63 19.69
CA GLY A 147 5.35 -3.38 19.50
C GLY A 147 6.15 -3.28 18.20
N SER A 148 6.22 -4.34 17.39
CA SER A 148 6.88 -4.28 16.08
C SER A 148 6.24 -3.24 15.17
N ARG A 149 7.07 -2.58 14.37
CA ARG A 149 6.67 -1.58 13.37
C ARG A 149 7.20 -1.99 12.02
N PHE A 150 6.33 -2.23 11.08
CA PHE A 150 6.70 -2.59 9.71
C PHE A 150 6.61 -1.39 8.76
N TRP A 151 5.64 -0.51 8.96
CA TRP A 151 5.51 0.70 8.16
C TRP A 151 6.18 1.90 8.85
N THR A 152 7.10 2.52 8.11
CA THR A 152 7.71 3.82 8.45
C THR A 152 7.29 4.80 7.35
N PRO A 153 6.63 5.92 7.69
CA PRO A 153 6.19 6.90 6.70
C PRO A 153 7.38 7.48 5.93
N GLY A 154 7.18 7.72 4.63
CA GLY A 154 8.12 8.44 3.80
C GLY A 154 8.07 9.94 4.08
N ASP A 155 9.11 10.64 3.63
CA ASP A 155 9.23 12.10 3.76
C ASP A 155 8.40 12.81 2.67
N ASN A 156 7.09 12.86 2.88
CA ASN A 156 6.15 13.57 2.01
C ASN A 156 4.89 13.99 2.80
N PRO A 157 4.16 15.03 2.34
CA PRO A 157 3.01 15.57 3.07
C PRO A 157 1.86 14.58 3.29
N GLN A 158 1.65 13.63 2.38
CA GLN A 158 0.57 12.64 2.50
C GLN A 158 0.85 11.67 3.64
N GLU A 159 2.03 11.09 3.68
CA GLU A 159 2.40 10.14 4.74
C GLU A 159 2.63 10.83 6.08
N ALA A 160 3.08 12.10 6.08
CA ALA A 160 3.15 12.91 7.30
C ALA A 160 1.77 13.03 7.97
N ARG A 161 0.72 13.37 7.20
CA ARG A 161 -0.67 13.42 7.71
C ARG A 161 -1.16 12.07 8.24
N MET A 162 -0.81 10.97 7.57
CA MET A 162 -1.15 9.62 8.04
C MET A 162 -0.46 9.31 9.37
N ALA A 163 0.82 9.64 9.51
CA ALA A 163 1.59 9.45 10.72
C ALA A 163 1.06 10.29 11.89
N GLU A 164 0.76 11.57 11.66
CA GLU A 164 0.14 12.47 12.65
C GLU A 164 -1.20 11.91 13.16
N ARG A 165 -2.07 11.45 12.25
CA ARG A 165 -3.33 10.83 12.64
C ARG A 165 -3.10 9.60 13.51
N MET A 166 -2.17 8.73 13.16
CA MET A 166 -1.86 7.55 13.96
C MET A 166 -1.26 7.88 15.31
N ALA A 167 -0.42 8.92 15.39
CA ALA A 167 0.12 9.40 16.65
C ALA A 167 -0.99 9.96 17.56
N ALA A 168 -1.90 10.76 17.02
CA ALA A 168 -3.05 11.30 17.75
C ALA A 168 -3.96 10.20 18.30
N LEU A 169 -4.28 9.17 17.49
CA LEU A 169 -5.08 8.03 17.94
C LEU A 169 -4.41 7.25 19.08
N ARG A 170 -3.11 7.02 19.01
CA ARG A 170 -2.35 6.30 20.05
C ARG A 170 -2.17 7.09 21.34
N SER A 171 -2.18 8.42 21.27
CA SER A 171 -2.09 9.29 22.45
C SER A 171 -3.44 9.55 23.10
N SER A 172 -4.55 9.37 22.37
CA SER A 172 -5.90 9.49 22.94
C SER A 172 -6.19 8.32 23.89
N ARG A 173 -6.71 8.63 25.08
CA ARG A 173 -7.31 7.60 25.94
C ARG A 173 -8.74 7.36 25.43
N PRO A 174 -9.04 6.19 24.84
CA PRO A 174 -10.36 5.94 24.31
C PRO A 174 -11.37 5.83 25.45
N GLU A 175 -12.32 6.76 25.49
CA GLU A 175 -13.53 6.63 26.31
C GLU A 175 -14.53 5.75 25.56
N LYS A 176 -15.14 4.81 26.29
CA LYS A 176 -16.22 3.97 25.76
C LYS A 176 -17.47 4.86 25.60
N GLN A 177 -18.05 4.84 24.41
CA GLN A 177 -19.32 5.54 24.10
C GLN A 177 -20.50 4.83 24.74
#